data_2908f64431855179155a52a53efca9f2
#
_entry.id   2908f64431855179155a52a53efca9f2
#
_cell.length_a   1.000
_cell.length_b   1.000
_cell.length_c   1.000
_cell.angle_alpha   90.00
_cell.angle_beta   90.00
_cell.angle_gamma   90.00
#
_symmetry.space_group_name_H-M   'P 1'
#
loop_
_entity.id
_entity.type
_entity.pdbx_description
1 polymer ?
#
loop_
_entity_poly.entity_id
_entity_poly.type
_entity_poly.pdbx_seq_one_letter_code
_entity_poly.pdbx_strand_id
1 'polypeptide(L)'
;LKPLWGASETVGKVISKGDIVVYESTVYPGVTEEECLPIVEKVSGLKFNQDFFAGYSPERINPGDKEHTVEKIKKVTSGSTPEIADIVDDVYNSVLVNGTHKAPSIKVAEASKIIENSQRDVNIAFINELAKIFNAMGIDTNDVIEAAASKWNFIKLKPGLVGGHCISVDPYYLIQ
;
A
#
# COMPACT_ATOMS: atom_id res chain seq x y z
N LEU A 1 -11.33 10.45 1.53
CA LEU A 1 -12.11 9.26 1.11
C LEU A 1 -13.22 9.55 0.09
N LYS A 2 -13.69 10.81 -0.08
CA LYS A 2 -14.83 11.13 -0.98
C LYS A 2 -14.76 10.48 -2.38
N PRO A 3 -13.62 10.51 -3.13
CA PRO A 3 -13.55 9.84 -4.43
C PRO A 3 -13.78 8.32 -4.33
N LEU A 4 -13.26 7.69 -3.29
CA LEU A 4 -13.38 6.25 -3.06
C LEU A 4 -14.84 5.86 -2.72
N TRP A 5 -15.53 6.67 -1.92
CA TRP A 5 -16.96 6.48 -1.65
C TRP A 5 -17.80 6.60 -2.93
N GLY A 6 -17.49 7.61 -3.79
CA GLY A 6 -18.16 7.76 -5.08
C GLY A 6 -17.91 6.58 -6.03
N ALA A 7 -16.70 6.02 -6.02
CA ALA A 7 -16.38 4.79 -6.76
C ALA A 7 -17.19 3.59 -6.22
N SER A 8 -17.27 3.44 -4.89
CA SER A 8 -18.07 2.38 -4.23
C SER A 8 -19.57 2.51 -4.56
N GLU A 9 -20.11 3.74 -4.62
CA GLU A 9 -21.49 3.98 -5.08
C GLU A 9 -21.68 3.54 -6.54
N THR A 10 -20.68 3.79 -7.39
CA THR A 10 -20.74 3.38 -8.81
C THR A 10 -20.70 1.87 -8.94
N VAL A 11 -19.82 1.20 -8.20
CA VAL A 11 -19.76 -0.28 -8.13
C VAL A 11 -21.11 -0.84 -7.65
N GLY A 12 -21.68 -0.26 -6.59
CA GLY A 12 -22.97 -0.71 -6.05
C GLY A 12 -24.13 -0.67 -7.04
N LYS A 13 -24.07 0.19 -8.07
CA LYS A 13 -25.10 0.25 -9.13
C LYS A 13 -25.01 -0.87 -10.16
N VAL A 14 -23.88 -1.54 -10.27
CA VAL A 14 -23.61 -2.52 -11.33
C VAL A 14 -23.24 -3.91 -10.82
N ILE A 15 -22.84 -4.04 -9.57
CA ILE A 15 -22.41 -5.30 -8.98
C ILE A 15 -23.58 -6.30 -8.92
N SER A 16 -23.30 -7.55 -9.18
CA SER A 16 -24.25 -8.65 -9.22
C SER A 16 -23.88 -9.75 -8.22
N LYS A 17 -24.79 -10.70 -7.99
CA LYS A 17 -24.50 -11.86 -7.13
C LYS A 17 -23.37 -12.70 -7.71
N GLY A 18 -22.41 -13.02 -6.85
CA GLY A 18 -21.20 -13.78 -7.18
C GLY A 18 -20.02 -12.93 -7.62
N ASP A 19 -20.20 -11.61 -7.82
CA ASP A 19 -19.12 -10.73 -8.21
C ASP A 19 -18.13 -10.48 -7.08
N ILE A 20 -16.89 -10.17 -7.46
CA ILE A 20 -15.81 -9.77 -6.57
C ILE A 20 -15.38 -8.35 -6.93
N VAL A 21 -15.41 -7.42 -5.97
CA VAL A 21 -14.82 -6.09 -6.13
C VAL A 21 -13.44 -6.04 -5.48
N VAL A 22 -12.43 -5.58 -6.22
CA VAL A 22 -11.07 -5.43 -5.69
C VAL A 22 -10.72 -3.95 -5.60
N TYR A 23 -10.33 -3.52 -4.40
CA TYR A 23 -9.85 -2.17 -4.15
C TYR A 23 -8.32 -2.12 -4.26
N GLU A 24 -7.79 -1.06 -4.88
CA GLU A 24 -6.34 -0.87 -5.07
C GLU A 24 -5.82 0.46 -4.51
N SER A 25 -6.74 1.38 -4.16
CA SER A 25 -6.38 2.69 -3.62
C SER A 25 -5.69 2.57 -2.26
N THR A 26 -4.65 3.37 -2.02
CA THR A 26 -4.02 3.48 -0.70
C THR A 26 -5.00 4.06 0.32
N VAL A 27 -5.20 3.34 1.40
CA VAL A 27 -6.16 3.68 2.48
C VAL A 27 -5.61 3.23 3.82
N TYR A 28 -6.14 3.75 4.94
CA TYR A 28 -5.85 3.21 6.26
C TYR A 28 -6.52 1.84 6.47
N PRO A 29 -6.00 1.00 7.38
CA PRO A 29 -6.55 -0.33 7.63
C PRO A 29 -8.02 -0.29 8.06
N GLY A 30 -8.84 -1.05 7.36
CA GLY A 30 -10.28 -1.15 7.62
C GLY A 30 -11.17 -0.37 6.65
N VAL A 31 -10.63 0.58 5.87
CA VAL A 31 -11.44 1.42 4.97
C VAL A 31 -12.26 0.59 3.99
N THR A 32 -11.68 -0.44 3.39
CA THR A 32 -12.40 -1.27 2.44
C THR A 32 -13.64 -1.88 3.11
N GLU A 33 -13.46 -2.56 4.23
CA GLU A 33 -14.54 -3.31 4.89
C GLU A 33 -15.51 -2.42 5.68
N GLU A 34 -15.03 -1.34 6.30
CA GLU A 34 -15.81 -0.52 7.23
C GLU A 34 -16.45 0.71 6.58
N GLU A 35 -15.86 1.20 5.47
CA GLU A 35 -16.32 2.41 4.79
C GLU A 35 -16.90 2.12 3.40
N CYS A 36 -16.18 1.34 2.58
CA CYS A 36 -16.53 1.15 1.18
C CYS A 36 -17.62 0.11 0.97
N LEU A 37 -17.48 -1.06 1.56
CA LEU A 37 -18.42 -2.17 1.35
C LEU A 37 -19.82 -1.89 1.89
N PRO A 38 -20.02 -1.17 3.01
CA PRO A 38 -21.36 -0.75 3.43
C PRO A 38 -22.05 0.16 2.41
N ILE A 39 -21.29 0.97 1.66
CA ILE A 39 -21.85 1.79 0.57
C ILE A 39 -22.32 0.89 -0.58
N VAL A 40 -21.50 -0.10 -0.97
CA VAL A 40 -21.86 -1.08 -2.01
C VAL A 40 -23.12 -1.85 -1.61
N GLU A 41 -23.20 -2.34 -0.37
CA GLU A 41 -24.39 -3.02 0.16
C GLU A 41 -25.64 -2.13 0.09
N LYS A 42 -25.52 -0.89 0.55
CA LYS A 42 -26.62 0.06 0.58
C LYS A 42 -27.17 0.38 -0.82
N VAL A 43 -26.28 0.53 -1.80
CA VAL A 43 -26.66 0.89 -3.17
C VAL A 43 -27.18 -0.30 -3.96
N SER A 44 -26.55 -1.45 -3.83
CA SER A 44 -26.92 -2.67 -4.57
C SER A 44 -28.08 -3.44 -3.95
N GLY A 45 -28.27 -3.32 -2.63
CA GLY A 45 -29.18 -4.18 -1.87
C GLY A 45 -28.65 -5.60 -1.64
N LEU A 46 -27.43 -5.90 -2.09
CA LEU A 46 -26.78 -7.19 -1.91
C LEU A 46 -26.05 -7.25 -0.57
N LYS A 47 -25.74 -8.45 -0.08
CA LYS A 47 -25.04 -8.71 1.18
C LYS A 47 -23.60 -9.10 0.95
N PHE A 48 -22.68 -8.37 1.58
CA PHE A 48 -21.26 -8.69 1.59
C PHE A 48 -20.98 -10.06 2.21
N ASN A 49 -20.06 -10.83 1.61
CA ASN A 49 -19.70 -12.21 1.96
C ASN A 49 -20.87 -13.21 1.87
N GLN A 50 -21.95 -12.86 1.20
CA GLN A 50 -23.07 -13.75 0.88
C GLN A 50 -23.44 -13.67 -0.60
N ASP A 51 -23.77 -12.46 -1.07
CA ASP A 51 -24.19 -12.22 -2.44
C ASP A 51 -23.04 -11.71 -3.31
N PHE A 52 -22.10 -10.94 -2.74
CA PHE A 52 -20.89 -10.46 -3.40
C PHE A 52 -19.71 -10.52 -2.44
N PHE A 53 -18.50 -10.40 -2.97
CA PHE A 53 -17.26 -10.54 -2.21
C PHE A 53 -16.29 -9.40 -2.51
N ALA A 54 -15.22 -9.31 -1.72
CA ALA A 54 -14.23 -8.26 -1.90
C ALA A 54 -12.80 -8.77 -1.77
N GLY A 55 -11.88 -8.04 -2.42
CA GLY A 55 -10.45 -8.16 -2.27
C GLY A 55 -9.78 -6.81 -2.15
N TYR A 56 -8.50 -6.83 -1.81
CA TYR A 56 -7.65 -5.65 -1.79
C TYR A 56 -6.24 -6.01 -2.28
N SER A 57 -5.71 -5.15 -3.17
CA SER A 57 -4.37 -5.31 -3.73
C SER A 57 -3.74 -3.94 -3.93
N PRO A 58 -2.90 -3.44 -3.00
CA PRO A 58 -2.36 -2.09 -3.07
C PRO A 58 -1.52 -1.84 -4.32
N GLU A 59 -1.58 -0.62 -4.84
CA GLU A 59 -0.68 -0.18 -5.89
C GLU A 59 0.71 0.11 -5.31
N ARG A 60 1.75 -0.47 -5.91
CA ARG A 60 3.14 -0.39 -5.45
C ARG A 60 4.11 0.15 -6.51
N ILE A 61 3.59 0.62 -7.67
CA ILE A 61 4.42 1.19 -8.74
C ILE A 61 4.97 2.55 -8.31
N ASN A 62 6.24 2.77 -8.60
CA ASN A 62 6.84 4.11 -8.53
C ASN A 62 6.70 4.77 -9.90
N PRO A 63 5.98 5.89 -10.05
CA PRO A 63 5.88 6.61 -11.31
C PRO A 63 7.26 6.94 -11.87
N GLY A 64 7.50 6.54 -13.13
CA GLY A 64 8.78 6.77 -13.81
C GLY A 64 9.83 5.68 -13.64
N ASP A 65 9.60 4.68 -12.79
CA ASP A 65 10.47 3.50 -12.69
C ASP A 65 10.22 2.57 -13.89
N LYS A 66 11.26 2.38 -14.70
CA LYS A 66 11.22 1.53 -15.90
C LYS A 66 11.64 0.08 -15.65
N GLU A 67 12.25 -0.19 -14.49
CA GLU A 67 12.71 -1.52 -14.11
C GLU A 67 11.64 -2.28 -13.35
N HIS A 68 10.93 -1.61 -12.44
CA HIS A 68 9.88 -2.19 -11.59
C HIS A 68 8.50 -1.88 -12.16
N THR A 69 8.23 -2.41 -13.37
CA THR A 69 6.92 -2.29 -14.01
C THR A 69 5.87 -3.12 -13.30
N VAL A 70 4.58 -2.87 -13.58
CA VAL A 70 3.44 -3.64 -13.03
C VAL A 70 3.69 -5.15 -13.09
N GLU A 71 4.16 -5.65 -14.23
CA GLU A 71 4.39 -7.09 -14.44
C GLU A 71 5.54 -7.65 -13.59
N LYS A 72 6.51 -6.80 -13.20
CA LYS A 72 7.73 -7.20 -12.50
C LYS A 72 7.70 -6.95 -10.99
N ILE A 73 6.75 -6.17 -10.50
CA ILE A 73 6.60 -6.00 -9.04
C ILE A 73 5.90 -7.21 -8.44
N LYS A 74 6.26 -7.55 -7.22
CA LYS A 74 5.48 -8.51 -6.43
C LYS A 74 4.31 -7.78 -5.78
N LYS A 75 3.06 -8.07 -6.21
CA LYS A 75 1.88 -7.45 -5.61
C LYS A 75 1.45 -8.17 -4.32
N VAL A 76 0.88 -7.42 -3.41
CA VAL A 76 0.15 -7.98 -2.27
C VAL A 76 -1.29 -8.20 -2.70
N THR A 77 -1.86 -9.35 -2.38
CA THR A 77 -3.25 -9.71 -2.66
C THR A 77 -3.95 -10.12 -1.38
N SER A 78 -5.26 -9.96 -1.32
CA SER A 78 -6.08 -10.42 -0.20
C SER A 78 -7.53 -10.56 -0.63
N GLY A 79 -8.30 -11.32 0.14
CA GLY A 79 -9.74 -11.50 -0.09
C GLY A 79 -10.51 -11.56 1.21
N SER A 80 -11.81 -11.37 1.09
CA SER A 80 -12.76 -11.35 2.21
C SER A 80 -13.05 -12.74 2.79
N THR A 81 -12.78 -13.79 2.04
CA THR A 81 -12.74 -15.19 2.50
C THR A 81 -11.49 -15.88 1.94
N PRO A 82 -11.07 -17.03 2.48
CA PRO A 82 -9.94 -17.79 1.91
C PRO A 82 -10.10 -18.11 0.42
N GLU A 83 -11.29 -18.52 0.01
CA GLU A 83 -11.61 -18.87 -1.39
C GLU A 83 -11.52 -17.65 -2.30
N ILE A 84 -12.01 -16.49 -1.83
CA ILE A 84 -11.92 -15.23 -2.58
C ILE A 84 -10.48 -14.74 -2.65
N ALA A 85 -9.71 -14.92 -1.57
CA ALA A 85 -8.29 -14.60 -1.58
C ALA A 85 -7.53 -15.43 -2.63
N ASP A 86 -7.87 -16.70 -2.79
CA ASP A 86 -7.29 -17.58 -3.81
C ASP A 86 -7.64 -17.09 -5.23
N ILE A 87 -8.92 -16.78 -5.48
CA ILE A 87 -9.38 -16.27 -6.78
C ILE A 87 -8.67 -14.93 -7.13
N VAL A 88 -8.62 -13.99 -6.19
CA VAL A 88 -7.95 -12.72 -6.40
C VAL A 88 -6.46 -12.93 -6.66
N ASP A 89 -5.82 -13.81 -5.89
CA ASP A 89 -4.40 -14.14 -6.04
C ASP A 89 -4.10 -14.74 -7.42
N ASP A 90 -4.92 -15.69 -7.88
CA ASP A 90 -4.80 -16.33 -9.20
C ASP A 90 -4.94 -15.32 -10.34
N VAL A 91 -5.89 -14.38 -10.24
CA VAL A 91 -6.07 -13.33 -11.26
C VAL A 91 -4.80 -12.49 -11.38
N TYR A 92 -4.22 -12.01 -10.27
CA TYR A 92 -3.00 -11.22 -10.32
C TYR A 92 -1.79 -12.06 -10.76
N ASN A 93 -1.65 -13.29 -10.28
CA ASN A 93 -0.57 -14.19 -10.71
C ASN A 93 -0.60 -14.51 -12.21
N SER A 94 -1.76 -14.46 -12.85
CA SER A 94 -1.88 -14.71 -14.29
C SER A 94 -1.17 -13.65 -15.17
N VAL A 95 -0.91 -12.46 -14.61
CA VAL A 95 -0.29 -11.33 -15.33
C VAL A 95 1.06 -10.88 -14.75
N LEU A 96 1.44 -11.36 -13.56
CA LEU A 96 2.64 -10.94 -12.85
C LEU A 96 3.77 -11.97 -13.01
N VAL A 97 4.94 -11.51 -13.45
CA VAL A 97 6.13 -12.37 -13.61
C VAL A 97 6.72 -12.79 -12.25
N ASN A 98 6.72 -11.88 -11.27
CA ASN A 98 7.32 -12.12 -9.95
C ASN A 98 6.29 -12.58 -8.88
N GLY A 99 5.07 -12.89 -9.33
CA GLY A 99 4.01 -13.42 -8.50
C GLY A 99 3.47 -12.44 -7.47
N THR A 100 2.78 -12.99 -6.50
CA THR A 100 2.08 -12.25 -5.45
C THR A 100 2.58 -12.62 -4.06
N HIS A 101 2.15 -11.84 -3.07
CA HIS A 101 2.16 -12.19 -1.65
C HIS A 101 0.72 -12.14 -1.14
N LYS A 102 0.13 -13.30 -0.92
CA LYS A 102 -1.23 -13.40 -0.39
C LYS A 102 -1.24 -13.07 1.09
N ALA A 103 -1.81 -11.92 1.44
CA ALA A 103 -1.98 -11.48 2.83
C ALA A 103 -3.15 -12.22 3.50
N PRO A 104 -3.10 -12.44 4.81
CA PRO A 104 -4.15 -13.19 5.53
C PRO A 104 -5.48 -12.46 5.64
N SER A 105 -5.53 -11.15 5.41
CA SER A 105 -6.76 -10.35 5.42
C SER A 105 -6.60 -9.06 4.62
N ILE A 106 -7.73 -8.44 4.27
CA ILE A 106 -7.79 -7.13 3.63
C ILE A 106 -7.08 -6.07 4.50
N LYS A 107 -7.35 -6.02 5.80
CA LYS A 107 -6.70 -5.07 6.74
C LYS A 107 -5.18 -5.22 6.78
N VAL A 108 -4.65 -6.43 6.72
CA VAL A 108 -3.20 -6.65 6.66
C VAL A 108 -2.62 -6.15 5.36
N ALA A 109 -3.28 -6.35 4.24
CA ALA A 109 -2.84 -5.85 2.94
C ALA A 109 -2.88 -4.30 2.89
N GLU A 110 -3.92 -3.67 3.44
CA GLU A 110 -4.02 -2.21 3.60
C GLU A 110 -2.87 -1.67 4.46
N ALA A 111 -2.65 -2.26 5.65
CA ALA A 111 -1.58 -1.86 6.56
C ALA A 111 -0.19 -1.97 5.92
N SER A 112 0.07 -3.02 5.14
CA SER A 112 1.37 -3.25 4.52
C SER A 112 1.79 -2.09 3.62
N LYS A 113 0.87 -1.52 2.86
CA LYS A 113 1.14 -0.39 1.98
C LYS A 113 1.56 0.86 2.75
N ILE A 114 0.91 1.14 3.86
CA ILE A 114 1.17 2.34 4.65
C ILE A 114 2.54 2.27 5.32
N ILE A 115 2.89 1.11 5.90
CA ILE A 115 4.17 0.97 6.59
C ILE A 115 5.37 1.04 5.64
N GLU A 116 5.24 0.63 4.38
CA GLU A 116 6.30 0.77 3.37
C GLU A 116 6.74 2.23 3.21
N ASN A 117 5.78 3.14 3.11
CA ASN A 117 6.05 4.57 2.94
C ASN A 117 6.40 5.25 4.26
N SER A 118 5.71 4.92 5.36
CA SER A 118 6.00 5.48 6.68
C SER A 118 7.39 5.10 7.18
N GLN A 119 7.84 3.87 6.94
CA GLN A 119 9.21 3.45 7.26
C GLN A 119 10.25 4.31 6.55
N ARG A 120 10.01 4.62 5.26
CA ARG A 120 10.92 5.47 4.48
C ARG A 120 10.96 6.90 5.03
N ASP A 121 9.80 7.46 5.36
CA ASP A 121 9.67 8.79 5.95
C ASP A 121 10.43 8.91 7.28
N VAL A 122 10.19 7.99 8.21
CA VAL A 122 10.87 7.95 9.51
C VAL A 122 12.38 7.79 9.34
N ASN A 123 12.83 6.95 8.44
CA ASN A 123 14.26 6.73 8.19
C ASN A 123 14.94 7.99 7.58
N ILE A 124 14.25 8.72 6.68
CA ILE A 124 14.77 9.99 6.13
C ILE A 124 14.80 11.05 7.24
N ALA A 125 13.77 11.15 8.06
CA ALA A 125 13.75 12.07 9.21
C ALA A 125 14.92 11.78 10.16
N PHE A 126 15.18 10.52 10.47
CA PHE A 126 16.34 10.10 11.28
C PHE A 126 17.67 10.56 10.67
N ILE A 127 17.88 10.36 9.37
CA ILE A 127 19.10 10.81 8.67
C ILE A 127 19.21 12.34 8.68
N ASN A 128 18.11 13.07 8.58
CA ASN A 128 18.10 14.54 8.69
C ASN A 128 18.56 15.01 10.08
N GLU A 129 18.11 14.35 11.15
CA GLU A 129 18.60 14.69 12.50
C GLU A 129 20.09 14.35 12.68
N LEU A 130 20.54 13.22 12.17
CA LEU A 130 21.97 12.86 12.17
C LEU A 130 22.81 13.89 11.40
N ALA A 131 22.32 14.41 10.27
CA ALA A 131 23.02 15.44 9.51
C ALA A 131 23.23 16.73 10.33
N LYS A 132 22.25 17.13 11.15
CA LYS A 132 22.40 18.28 12.05
C LYS A 132 23.48 18.02 13.12
N ILE A 133 23.48 16.82 13.71
CA ILE A 133 24.45 16.40 14.73
C ILE A 133 25.86 16.39 14.12
N PHE A 134 26.05 15.75 12.97
CA PHE A 134 27.36 15.68 12.32
C PHE A 134 27.87 17.03 11.88
N ASN A 135 27.00 17.90 11.37
CA ASN A 135 27.38 19.28 11.07
C ASN A 135 27.88 20.04 12.31
N ALA A 136 27.22 19.89 13.46
CA ALA A 136 27.66 20.48 14.72
C ALA A 136 29.00 19.92 15.22
N MET A 137 29.33 18.66 14.83
CA MET A 137 30.60 18.00 15.16
C MET A 137 31.71 18.28 14.13
N GLY A 138 31.45 19.00 13.03
CA GLY A 138 32.38 19.23 11.94
C GLY A 138 32.68 17.98 11.09
N ILE A 139 31.74 17.02 11.03
CA ILE A 139 31.88 15.76 10.30
C ILE A 139 30.99 15.81 9.05
N ASP A 140 31.52 15.36 7.90
CA ASP A 140 30.71 15.23 6.69
C ASP A 140 29.71 14.08 6.80
N THR A 141 28.43 14.39 6.65
CA THR A 141 27.34 13.41 6.76
C THR A 141 27.41 12.33 5.68
N ASN A 142 27.83 12.68 4.45
CA ASN A 142 27.91 11.72 3.37
C ASN A 142 29.03 10.70 3.64
N ASP A 143 30.17 11.16 4.14
CA ASP A 143 31.29 10.26 4.49
C ASP A 143 30.87 9.26 5.58
N VAL A 144 30.09 9.70 6.57
CA VAL A 144 29.56 8.80 7.61
C VAL A 144 28.57 7.78 6.99
N ILE A 145 27.69 8.23 6.11
CA ILE A 145 26.72 7.34 5.45
C ILE A 145 27.44 6.32 4.55
N GLU A 146 28.45 6.75 3.77
CA GLU A 146 29.25 5.85 2.93
C GLU A 146 30.01 4.81 3.78
N ALA A 147 30.61 5.23 4.88
CA ALA A 147 31.28 4.32 5.81
C ALA A 147 30.29 3.32 6.43
N ALA A 148 29.13 3.77 6.89
CA ALA A 148 28.08 2.91 7.44
C ALA A 148 27.51 1.96 6.39
N ALA A 149 27.38 2.39 5.12
CA ALA A 149 26.90 1.59 4.00
C ALA A 149 27.85 0.45 3.59
N SER A 150 29.07 0.43 4.11
CA SER A 150 29.95 -0.73 3.98
C SER A 150 29.43 -1.98 4.71
N LYS A 151 28.49 -1.81 5.65
CA LYS A 151 27.82 -2.91 6.33
C LYS A 151 26.64 -3.40 5.48
N TRP A 152 26.59 -4.68 5.19
CA TRP A 152 25.65 -5.33 4.27
C TRP A 152 24.15 -5.08 4.57
N ASN A 153 23.78 -4.84 5.82
CA ASN A 153 22.39 -4.62 6.23
C ASN A 153 22.07 -3.15 6.59
N PHE A 154 22.92 -2.20 6.21
CA PHE A 154 22.65 -0.79 6.40
C PHE A 154 21.74 -0.26 5.29
N ILE A 155 20.64 0.37 5.66
CA ILE A 155 19.74 1.01 4.71
C ILE A 155 20.29 2.39 4.37
N LYS A 156 20.90 2.51 3.16
CA LYS A 156 21.52 3.73 2.69
C LYS A 156 20.48 4.75 2.25
N LEU A 157 20.24 5.74 3.06
CA LEU A 157 19.42 6.91 2.76
C LEU A 157 20.24 8.19 2.84
N LYS A 158 19.77 9.26 2.20
CA LYS A 158 20.42 10.57 2.23
C LYS A 158 19.53 11.59 2.95
N PRO A 159 20.13 12.62 3.58
CA PRO A 159 19.38 13.75 4.09
C PRO A 159 18.60 14.45 2.96
N GLY A 160 17.42 14.91 3.25
CA GLY A 160 16.60 15.62 2.29
C GLY A 160 15.14 15.74 2.71
N LEU A 161 14.35 16.35 1.86
CA LEU A 161 12.90 16.36 2.00
C LEU A 161 12.32 15.09 1.45
N VAL A 162 11.31 14.58 2.13
CA VAL A 162 10.51 13.48 1.61
C VAL A 162 9.74 14.00 0.41
N GLY A 163 10.03 13.46 -0.76
CA GLY A 163 9.40 13.87 -2.03
C GLY A 163 8.30 12.91 -2.46
N GLY A 164 7.43 13.40 -3.34
CA GLY A 164 6.34 12.64 -3.94
C GLY A 164 5.02 12.74 -3.18
N HIS A 165 3.95 12.35 -3.87
CA HIS A 165 2.58 12.46 -3.37
C HIS A 165 2.30 11.46 -2.23
N CYS A 166 2.83 10.24 -2.32
CA CYS A 166 2.49 9.15 -1.40
C CYS A 166 3.17 9.29 -0.03
N ILE A 167 4.51 9.51 0.00
CA ILE A 167 5.28 9.51 1.25
C ILE A 167 4.88 10.67 2.18
N SER A 168 4.45 11.81 1.63
CA SER A 168 4.00 12.95 2.42
C SER A 168 2.56 12.82 2.95
N VAL A 169 1.79 11.84 2.50
CA VAL A 169 0.37 11.66 2.84
C VAL A 169 0.12 10.37 3.62
N ASP A 170 0.73 9.26 3.21
CA ASP A 170 0.45 7.94 3.76
C ASP A 170 0.72 7.82 5.27
N PRO A 171 1.78 8.45 5.86
CA PRO A 171 1.98 8.40 7.31
C PRO A 171 0.79 8.93 8.14
N TYR A 172 0.03 9.88 7.58
CA TYR A 172 -1.15 10.42 8.27
C TYR A 172 -2.30 9.39 8.36
N TYR A 173 -2.31 8.37 7.52
CA TYR A 173 -3.28 7.28 7.63
C TYR A 173 -3.05 6.36 8.84
N LEU A 174 -1.88 6.44 9.50
CA LEU A 174 -1.62 5.68 10.73
C LEU A 174 -2.18 6.34 12.00
N ILE A 175 -2.61 7.60 11.93
CA ILE A 175 -3.10 8.38 13.08
C ILE A 175 -4.62 8.61 13.03
N GLN A 176 -5.30 7.93 12.14
CA GLN A 176 -6.76 7.98 11.97
C GLN A 176 -7.49 7.10 13.00
#